data_886776cfca37c489dfd671c35aeef0ba
#
_entry.id   886776cfca37c489dfd671c35aeef0ba
#
_cell.length_a   1.000
_cell.length_b   1.000
_cell.length_c   1.000
_cell.angle_alpha   90.00
_cell.angle_beta   90.00
_cell.angle_gamma   90.00
#
_symmetry.space_group_name_H-M   'P 1'
#
loop_
_entity.id
_entity.type
_entity.pdbx_description
1 polymer ?
#
loop_
_entity_poly.entity_id
_entity_poly.type
_entity_poly.pdbx_seq_one_letter_code
_entity_poly.pdbx_strand_id
1 'polypeptide(L)'
;MRRLLRILFKTLGVLLVTLIGLALVGIIYGWADRGLLITTEDVEYAYPEDHPVQLPRDLAAHPEYKTEWWYFTGHLNDDQGGEYGFELVFFRIRTLGVWYNHVPLWWIYKTHATVAQFAVVDKHSGEHTLAALNAENSSSDVGALTEAMRVWTYDWFAQAEFDQNDELRLHIRADNGPYALDLELLPLKPAVLHGDNGLMRKQPNGVNSNYISYTRLAATGTLSVKGEPRPVTGLAWHDHEYASGSPSQLAAGWDWLSIQFDSAEEQAAADQPNPLDGAELMIYQVRSIDGQGLEGSKGTFVDREGTPQELLPDRDFTLQTGGEGVWTSPLTGAAYPLGWVVELPTRGWTVEVSPVAREQEVPGPLIDVNYWEGACTVTAHTPQGSITGMAYVELCGYDERVDKF
;
A
#
# COMPACT_ATOMS: atom_id res chain seq x y z
N MET A 1 -24.59 -40.28 -42.84
CA MET A 1 -23.67 -39.49 -42.00
C MET A 1 -24.16 -38.08 -41.73
N ARG A 2 -24.34 -37.19 -42.74
CA ARG A 2 -24.78 -35.79 -42.57
C ARG A 2 -26.15 -35.61 -41.92
N ARG A 3 -27.11 -36.53 -42.10
CA ARG A 3 -28.45 -36.48 -41.51
C ARG A 3 -28.42 -36.83 -39.99
N LEU A 4 -27.62 -37.82 -39.61
CA LEU A 4 -27.39 -38.20 -38.20
C LEU A 4 -26.67 -37.08 -37.40
N LEU A 5 -25.65 -36.45 -38.01
CA LEU A 5 -24.96 -35.33 -37.36
C LEU A 5 -25.90 -34.13 -37.15
N ARG A 6 -26.77 -33.81 -38.09
CA ARG A 6 -27.78 -32.73 -37.92
C ARG A 6 -28.80 -33.04 -36.82
N ILE A 7 -29.20 -34.30 -36.66
CA ILE A 7 -30.10 -34.71 -35.59
C ILE A 7 -29.38 -34.62 -34.26
N LEU A 8 -28.13 -35.06 -34.18
CA LEU A 8 -27.31 -35.00 -32.96
C LEU A 8 -27.09 -33.53 -32.50
N PHE A 9 -26.72 -32.61 -33.43
CA PHE A 9 -26.56 -31.17 -33.11
C PHE A 9 -27.90 -30.54 -32.68
N LYS A 10 -29.03 -30.90 -33.29
CA LYS A 10 -30.34 -30.38 -32.84
C LYS A 10 -30.73 -30.88 -31.46
N THR A 11 -30.48 -32.17 -31.16
CA THR A 11 -30.77 -32.74 -29.84
C THR A 11 -29.86 -32.15 -28.75
N LEU A 12 -28.57 -31.95 -29.06
CA LEU A 12 -27.64 -31.28 -28.13
C LEU A 12 -28.04 -29.81 -27.89
N GLY A 13 -28.43 -29.09 -28.93
CA GLY A 13 -28.91 -27.72 -28.80
C GLY A 13 -30.18 -27.59 -27.96
N VAL A 14 -31.15 -28.49 -28.18
CA VAL A 14 -32.38 -28.54 -27.37
C VAL A 14 -32.06 -28.91 -25.92
N LEU A 15 -31.14 -29.86 -25.66
CA LEU A 15 -30.73 -30.25 -24.32
C LEU A 15 -30.03 -29.05 -23.59
N LEU A 16 -29.18 -28.35 -24.27
CA LEU A 16 -28.49 -27.17 -23.72
C LEU A 16 -29.48 -26.05 -23.38
N VAL A 17 -30.42 -25.74 -24.28
CA VAL A 17 -31.47 -24.74 -24.02
C VAL A 17 -32.36 -25.13 -22.87
N THR A 18 -32.69 -26.42 -22.76
CA THR A 18 -33.51 -26.95 -21.66
C THR A 18 -32.76 -26.86 -20.31
N LEU A 19 -31.45 -27.17 -20.29
CA LEU A 19 -30.63 -27.06 -19.09
C LEU A 19 -30.47 -25.59 -18.66
N ILE A 20 -30.26 -24.68 -19.60
CA ILE A 20 -30.21 -23.22 -19.32
C ILE A 20 -31.59 -22.76 -18.80
N GLY A 21 -32.69 -23.20 -19.41
CA GLY A 21 -34.04 -22.87 -18.96
C GLY A 21 -34.33 -23.37 -17.55
N LEU A 22 -33.94 -24.61 -17.22
CA LEU A 22 -34.07 -25.17 -15.88
C LEU A 22 -33.19 -24.46 -14.85
N ALA A 23 -31.99 -24.08 -15.24
CA ALA A 23 -31.09 -23.27 -14.40
C ALA A 23 -31.70 -21.88 -14.12
N LEU A 24 -32.26 -21.22 -15.14
CA LEU A 24 -32.94 -19.93 -15.00
C LEU A 24 -34.20 -20.02 -14.14
N VAL A 25 -35.00 -21.09 -14.32
CA VAL A 25 -36.18 -21.36 -13.46
C VAL A 25 -35.75 -21.63 -12.02
N GLY A 26 -34.67 -22.38 -11.81
CA GLY A 26 -34.11 -22.62 -10.48
C GLY A 26 -33.61 -21.32 -9.83
N ILE A 27 -33.01 -20.43 -10.61
CA ILE A 27 -32.57 -19.11 -10.15
C ILE A 27 -33.76 -18.23 -9.78
N ILE A 28 -34.82 -18.19 -10.63
CA ILE A 28 -36.02 -17.39 -10.38
C ILE A 28 -36.82 -17.92 -9.21
N TYR A 29 -36.96 -19.26 -9.09
CA TYR A 29 -37.67 -19.89 -8.00
C TYR A 29 -36.94 -19.72 -6.67
N GLY A 30 -35.61 -19.84 -6.69
CA GLY A 30 -34.78 -19.55 -5.55
C GLY A 30 -34.84 -18.06 -5.12
N TRP A 31 -34.97 -17.15 -6.06
CA TRP A 31 -35.18 -15.72 -5.84
C TRP A 31 -36.51 -15.40 -5.17
N ALA A 32 -37.58 -16.14 -5.59
CA ALA A 32 -38.95 -15.92 -5.09
C ALA A 32 -39.16 -16.47 -3.66
N ASP A 33 -38.45 -17.55 -3.31
CA ASP A 33 -38.72 -18.28 -2.07
C ASP A 33 -37.85 -17.90 -0.87
N ARG A 34 -36.65 -17.37 -1.08
CA ARG A 34 -35.66 -17.16 0.00
C ARG A 34 -34.86 -15.87 -0.04
N GLY A 35 -35.18 -14.90 -0.92
CA GLY A 35 -34.26 -13.80 -1.17
C GLY A 35 -32.99 -14.28 -1.89
N LEU A 36 -32.03 -13.45 -2.06
CA LEU A 36 -30.81 -13.72 -2.83
C LEU A 36 -30.11 -14.96 -2.26
N LEU A 37 -30.08 -16.08 -3.00
CA LEU A 37 -29.46 -17.35 -2.62
C LEU A 37 -27.93 -17.36 -2.81
N ILE A 38 -27.32 -16.20 -2.87
CA ILE A 38 -25.88 -16.04 -2.76
C ILE A 38 -25.58 -16.02 -1.27
N THR A 39 -25.21 -17.16 -0.72
CA THR A 39 -24.64 -17.20 0.62
C THR A 39 -23.15 -16.96 0.48
N THR A 40 -22.66 -15.94 1.12
CA THR A 40 -21.25 -15.81 1.44
C THR A 40 -21.02 -16.71 2.65
N GLU A 41 -20.34 -17.83 2.48
CA GLU A 41 -19.86 -18.57 3.65
C GLU A 41 -18.76 -17.77 4.34
N ASP A 42 -18.66 -17.93 5.65
CA ASP A 42 -17.54 -17.42 6.42
C ASP A 42 -16.26 -18.05 5.85
N VAL A 43 -15.49 -17.24 5.15
CA VAL A 43 -14.18 -17.67 4.68
C VAL A 43 -13.26 -17.70 5.88
N GLU A 44 -12.66 -18.83 6.16
CA GLU A 44 -11.61 -18.92 7.17
C GLU A 44 -10.38 -18.17 6.68
N TYR A 45 -10.01 -17.14 7.39
CA TYR A 45 -8.81 -16.36 7.13
C TYR A 45 -7.68 -16.80 8.05
N ALA A 46 -6.44 -16.74 7.57
CA ALA A 46 -5.27 -16.81 8.43
C ALA A 46 -5.14 -15.51 9.24
N TYR A 47 -4.54 -15.59 10.41
CA TYR A 47 -4.29 -14.44 11.27
C TYR A 47 -2.78 -14.29 11.52
N PRO A 48 -2.27 -13.04 11.58
CA PRO A 48 -0.84 -12.77 11.74
C PRO A 48 -0.20 -13.40 12.97
N GLU A 49 -0.96 -13.57 14.05
CA GLU A 49 -0.50 -14.15 15.31
C GLU A 49 -0.05 -15.61 15.18
N ASP A 50 -0.62 -16.33 14.21
CA ASP A 50 -0.36 -17.75 14.01
C ASP A 50 0.83 -18.00 13.07
N HIS A 51 1.29 -16.96 12.37
CA HIS A 51 2.28 -17.05 11.28
C HIS A 51 3.38 -15.99 11.42
N PRO A 52 4.43 -16.26 12.21
CA PRO A 52 5.57 -15.36 12.31
C PRO A 52 6.26 -15.14 10.95
N VAL A 53 6.62 -13.89 10.68
CA VAL A 53 7.30 -13.50 9.44
C VAL A 53 8.62 -14.23 9.26
N GLN A 54 8.86 -14.77 8.07
CA GLN A 54 10.09 -15.45 7.68
C GLN A 54 10.58 -14.93 6.33
N LEU A 55 11.62 -14.13 6.34
CA LEU A 55 12.27 -13.66 5.12
C LEU A 55 13.24 -14.72 4.56
N PRO A 56 13.40 -14.79 3.23
CA PRO A 56 12.73 -13.99 2.19
C PRO A 56 11.34 -14.53 1.77
N ARG A 57 10.88 -15.67 2.32
CA ARG A 57 9.63 -16.34 1.91
C ARG A 57 8.44 -15.36 1.90
N ASP A 58 8.30 -14.58 2.97
CA ASP A 58 7.11 -13.75 3.20
C ASP A 58 7.19 -12.36 2.53
N LEU A 59 8.06 -12.24 1.51
CA LEU A 59 7.92 -11.19 0.47
C LEU A 59 6.92 -11.60 -0.62
N ALA A 60 6.61 -12.91 -0.74
CA ALA A 60 5.62 -13.46 -1.66
C ALA A 60 4.18 -13.21 -1.19
N ALA A 61 3.19 -13.59 -1.99
CA ALA A 61 1.79 -13.36 -1.68
C ALA A 61 1.22 -14.36 -0.66
N HIS A 62 0.29 -13.88 0.18
CA HIS A 62 -0.40 -14.60 1.25
C HIS A 62 -1.91 -14.67 0.97
N PRO A 63 -2.36 -15.51 0.02
CA PRO A 63 -3.76 -15.55 -0.42
C PRO A 63 -4.76 -15.99 0.67
N GLU A 64 -4.29 -16.54 1.77
CA GLU A 64 -5.09 -16.92 2.94
C GLU A 64 -5.51 -15.74 3.80
N TYR A 65 -4.88 -14.57 3.65
CA TYR A 65 -5.26 -13.34 4.36
C TYR A 65 -6.33 -12.55 3.60
N LYS A 66 -7.09 -11.72 4.33
CA LYS A 66 -8.18 -10.89 3.79
C LYS A 66 -7.64 -9.80 2.88
N THR A 67 -6.63 -9.08 3.32
CA THR A 67 -6.01 -7.94 2.64
C THR A 67 -4.51 -8.07 2.63
N GLU A 68 -3.88 -7.59 1.57
CA GLU A 68 -2.44 -7.56 1.42
C GLU A 68 -2.07 -6.46 0.44
N TRP A 69 -0.95 -5.76 0.69
CA TRP A 69 -0.46 -4.76 -0.24
C TRP A 69 1.06 -4.72 -0.31
N TRP A 70 1.54 -4.40 -1.49
CA TRP A 70 2.92 -4.05 -1.81
C TRP A 70 2.92 -2.59 -2.21
N TYR A 71 3.47 -1.74 -1.37
CA TYR A 71 3.46 -0.30 -1.48
C TYR A 71 4.87 0.21 -1.66
N PHE A 72 5.06 1.12 -2.61
CA PHE A 72 6.33 1.74 -2.94
C PHE A 72 6.14 3.23 -3.05
N THR A 73 6.96 4.00 -2.33
CA THR A 73 7.04 5.44 -2.49
C THR A 73 8.48 5.86 -2.63
N GLY A 74 8.71 7.05 -3.19
CA GLY A 74 10.06 7.55 -3.29
C GLY A 74 10.17 8.93 -3.92
N HIS A 75 11.40 9.40 -3.90
CA HIS A 75 11.80 10.69 -4.44
C HIS A 75 12.90 10.48 -5.46
N LEU A 76 12.70 11.02 -6.67
CA LEU A 76 13.58 10.85 -7.82
C LEU A 76 14.08 12.19 -8.33
N ASN A 77 15.31 12.18 -8.84
CA ASN A 77 15.91 13.31 -9.52
C ASN A 77 16.36 12.86 -10.91
N ASP A 78 16.08 13.67 -11.95
CA ASP A 78 16.60 13.44 -13.29
C ASP A 78 17.91 14.22 -13.54
N ASP A 79 18.58 13.92 -14.64
CA ASP A 79 19.83 14.55 -15.05
C ASP A 79 19.64 15.99 -15.61
N GLN A 80 18.40 16.47 -15.72
CA GLN A 80 18.04 17.81 -16.18
C GLN A 80 17.59 18.73 -15.05
N GLY A 81 17.64 18.24 -13.79
CA GLY A 81 17.24 18.96 -12.60
C GLY A 81 15.75 18.84 -12.25
N GLY A 82 15.02 17.91 -12.87
CA GLY A 82 13.65 17.58 -12.49
C GLY A 82 13.64 16.79 -11.18
N GLU A 83 12.69 17.09 -10.31
CA GLU A 83 12.48 16.43 -9.02
C GLU A 83 11.05 15.90 -8.94
N TYR A 84 10.91 14.63 -8.59
CA TYR A 84 9.62 13.93 -8.59
C TYR A 84 9.41 13.17 -7.29
N GLY A 85 8.14 13.07 -6.85
CA GLY A 85 7.68 12.07 -5.91
C GLY A 85 6.87 11.02 -6.66
N PHE A 86 6.93 9.76 -6.25
CA PHE A 86 6.09 8.71 -6.80
C PHE A 86 5.50 7.83 -5.71
N GLU A 87 4.32 7.29 -5.98
CA GLU A 87 3.69 6.19 -5.24
C GLU A 87 3.28 5.12 -6.27
N LEU A 88 3.55 3.86 -5.94
CA LEU A 88 3.05 2.68 -6.67
C LEU A 88 2.59 1.66 -5.64
N VAL A 89 1.32 1.29 -5.69
CA VAL A 89 0.77 0.28 -4.79
C VAL A 89 -0.01 -0.79 -5.54
N PHE A 90 0.10 -2.02 -5.05
CA PHE A 90 -0.73 -3.15 -5.45
C PHE A 90 -1.48 -3.65 -4.23
N PHE A 91 -2.79 -3.50 -4.23
CA PHE A 91 -3.67 -4.08 -3.22
C PHE A 91 -4.24 -5.39 -3.73
N ARG A 92 -4.24 -6.39 -2.88
CA ARG A 92 -4.96 -7.63 -3.07
C ARG A 92 -6.00 -7.78 -1.95
N ILE A 93 -7.24 -7.96 -2.35
CA ILE A 93 -8.35 -8.13 -1.43
C ILE A 93 -8.98 -9.50 -1.72
N ARG A 94 -9.07 -10.34 -0.70
CA ARG A 94 -9.79 -11.62 -0.80
C ARG A 94 -11.27 -11.35 -0.75
N THR A 95 -11.94 -11.58 -1.86
CA THR A 95 -13.39 -11.51 -1.96
C THR A 95 -14.00 -12.81 -1.43
N LEU A 96 -15.24 -12.71 -0.90
CA LEU A 96 -15.94 -13.85 -0.33
C LEU A 96 -16.18 -14.94 -1.37
N GLY A 97 -16.06 -16.20 -0.98
CA GLY A 97 -16.47 -17.34 -1.81
C GLY A 97 -17.95 -17.24 -2.12
N VAL A 98 -18.31 -17.28 -3.39
CA VAL A 98 -19.72 -17.27 -3.82
C VAL A 98 -20.22 -18.69 -3.93
N TRP A 99 -21.28 -19.02 -3.19
CA TRP A 99 -21.96 -20.31 -3.22
C TRP A 99 -23.39 -20.12 -3.73
N TYR A 100 -23.80 -20.96 -4.63
CA TYR A 100 -25.18 -21.02 -5.07
C TYR A 100 -25.76 -22.41 -4.75
N ASN A 101 -26.70 -22.48 -3.83
CA ASN A 101 -27.33 -23.75 -3.38
C ASN A 101 -26.28 -24.83 -3.06
N HIS A 102 -25.28 -24.54 -2.25
CA HIS A 102 -24.17 -25.45 -1.91
C HIS A 102 -23.26 -25.83 -3.08
N VAL A 103 -23.41 -25.22 -4.25
CA VAL A 103 -22.46 -25.36 -5.37
C VAL A 103 -21.47 -24.22 -5.32
N PRO A 104 -20.18 -24.48 -5.11
CA PRO A 104 -19.19 -23.43 -5.09
C PRO A 104 -19.03 -22.84 -6.49
N LEU A 105 -19.22 -21.53 -6.62
CA LEU A 105 -19.03 -20.80 -7.86
C LEU A 105 -17.62 -20.17 -7.99
N TRP A 106 -16.70 -20.58 -7.11
CA TRP A 106 -15.32 -20.08 -7.11
C TRP A 106 -14.56 -20.28 -8.44
N TRP A 107 -15.01 -21.17 -9.28
CA TRP A 107 -14.48 -21.39 -10.63
C TRP A 107 -15.02 -20.40 -11.67
N ILE A 108 -16.11 -19.66 -11.37
CA ILE A 108 -16.65 -18.59 -12.19
C ILE A 108 -16.28 -17.22 -11.59
N TYR A 109 -16.37 -17.11 -10.26
CA TYR A 109 -16.04 -15.89 -9.52
C TYR A 109 -14.75 -16.13 -8.74
N LYS A 110 -13.70 -15.41 -9.08
CA LYS A 110 -12.43 -15.55 -8.38
C LYS A 110 -12.46 -14.85 -7.04
N THR A 111 -11.66 -15.41 -6.15
CA THR A 111 -11.66 -15.09 -4.72
C THR A 111 -10.80 -13.89 -4.35
N HIS A 112 -10.20 -13.21 -5.33
CA HIS A 112 -9.35 -12.05 -5.09
C HIS A 112 -9.61 -10.97 -6.13
N ALA A 113 -9.67 -9.72 -5.66
CA ALA A 113 -9.58 -8.52 -6.48
C ALA A 113 -8.20 -7.89 -6.28
N THR A 114 -7.63 -7.35 -7.34
CA THR A 114 -6.37 -6.62 -7.30
C THR A 114 -6.62 -5.20 -7.82
N VAL A 115 -6.11 -4.22 -7.08
CA VAL A 115 -6.09 -2.81 -7.45
C VAL A 115 -4.64 -2.39 -7.50
N ALA A 116 -4.23 -1.71 -8.56
CA ALA A 116 -2.94 -1.06 -8.64
C ALA A 116 -3.14 0.44 -8.84
N GLN A 117 -2.40 1.26 -8.11
CA GLN A 117 -2.40 2.71 -8.25
C GLN A 117 -0.98 3.19 -8.48
N PHE A 118 -0.83 4.18 -9.35
CA PHE A 118 0.44 4.81 -9.63
C PHE A 118 0.25 6.31 -9.75
N ALA A 119 0.90 7.04 -8.85
CA ALA A 119 0.91 8.49 -8.83
C ALA A 119 2.32 9.04 -8.98
N VAL A 120 2.41 10.22 -9.61
CA VAL A 120 3.64 11.02 -9.70
C VAL A 120 3.30 12.46 -9.43
N VAL A 121 4.10 13.12 -8.60
CA VAL A 121 4.09 14.56 -8.41
C VAL A 121 5.40 15.16 -8.93
N ASP A 122 5.30 16.13 -9.82
CA ASP A 122 6.41 17.01 -10.19
C ASP A 122 6.56 18.08 -9.11
N LYS A 123 7.67 18.05 -8.38
CA LYS A 123 7.88 18.93 -7.21
C LYS A 123 8.04 20.41 -7.56
N HIS A 124 8.43 20.72 -8.80
CA HIS A 124 8.60 22.11 -9.24
C HIS A 124 7.26 22.75 -9.65
N SER A 125 6.43 22.01 -10.36
CA SER A 125 5.13 22.51 -10.82
C SER A 125 4.01 22.27 -9.81
N GLY A 126 4.14 21.27 -8.93
CA GLY A 126 3.08 20.75 -8.09
C GLY A 126 2.04 19.92 -8.86
N GLU A 127 2.30 19.60 -10.15
CA GLU A 127 1.40 18.77 -10.95
C GLU A 127 1.41 17.35 -10.40
N HIS A 128 0.27 16.87 -9.94
CA HIS A 128 0.05 15.51 -9.48
C HIS A 128 -0.78 14.74 -10.52
N THR A 129 -0.32 13.57 -10.91
CA THR A 129 -1.00 12.69 -11.86
C THR A 129 -1.14 11.31 -11.29
N LEU A 130 -2.32 10.72 -11.49
CA LEU A 130 -2.67 9.40 -10.97
C LEU A 130 -3.32 8.56 -12.06
N ALA A 131 -3.01 7.26 -12.07
CA ALA A 131 -3.83 6.24 -12.71
C ALA A 131 -4.09 5.08 -11.75
N ALA A 132 -5.24 4.43 -11.91
CA ALA A 132 -5.60 3.24 -11.17
C ALA A 132 -6.05 2.14 -12.13
N LEU A 133 -5.56 0.93 -11.91
CA LEU A 133 -5.94 -0.28 -12.63
C LEU A 133 -6.69 -1.21 -11.69
N ASN A 134 -7.84 -1.64 -12.14
CA ASN A 134 -8.72 -2.51 -11.38
C ASN A 134 -8.91 -3.81 -12.14
N ALA A 135 -8.68 -4.93 -11.50
CA ALA A 135 -8.94 -6.20 -12.14
C ALA A 135 -9.34 -7.29 -11.13
N GLU A 136 -10.34 -8.06 -11.52
CA GLU A 136 -10.60 -9.34 -10.87
C GLU A 136 -9.59 -10.37 -11.37
N ASN A 137 -9.06 -11.21 -10.50
CA ASN A 137 -8.10 -12.27 -10.84
C ASN A 137 -8.72 -13.34 -11.77
N SER A 138 -9.40 -12.91 -12.82
CA SER A 138 -10.06 -13.80 -13.79
C SER A 138 -9.20 -14.10 -15.01
N SER A 139 -8.10 -13.36 -15.22
CA SER A 139 -7.18 -13.55 -16.34
C SER A 139 -5.75 -13.77 -15.87
N SER A 140 -4.87 -14.20 -16.76
CA SER A 140 -3.42 -14.24 -16.53
C SER A 140 -2.78 -12.85 -16.46
N ASP A 141 -3.57 -11.80 -16.73
CA ASP A 141 -3.09 -10.43 -16.82
C ASP A 141 -2.97 -9.76 -15.44
N VAL A 142 -3.44 -10.43 -14.38
CA VAL A 142 -3.34 -9.96 -13.00
C VAL A 142 -3.04 -11.10 -12.05
N GLY A 143 -2.26 -10.84 -11.00
CA GLY A 143 -1.96 -11.85 -10.00
C GLY A 143 -0.85 -11.46 -9.03
N ALA A 144 -0.60 -12.40 -8.12
CA ALA A 144 0.58 -12.39 -7.24
C ALA A 144 1.02 -13.84 -7.01
N LEU A 145 2.32 -14.08 -6.99
CA LEU A 145 2.89 -15.41 -6.77
C LEU A 145 3.06 -15.69 -5.28
N THR A 146 2.84 -16.94 -4.89
CA THR A 146 3.01 -17.42 -3.51
C THR A 146 4.40 -17.98 -3.22
N GLU A 147 5.17 -18.27 -4.26
CA GLU A 147 6.53 -18.84 -4.18
C GLU A 147 7.66 -17.84 -4.41
N ALA A 148 7.32 -16.63 -4.87
CA ALA A 148 8.26 -15.54 -5.09
C ALA A 148 7.53 -14.20 -5.01
N MET A 149 8.22 -13.15 -4.57
CA MET A 149 7.64 -11.82 -4.64
C MET A 149 7.49 -11.40 -6.10
N ARG A 150 6.29 -11.49 -6.60
CA ARG A 150 5.87 -10.89 -7.86
C ARG A 150 4.36 -10.61 -7.80
N VAL A 151 4.00 -9.35 -7.99
CA VAL A 151 2.62 -8.88 -8.15
C VAL A 151 2.52 -8.10 -9.45
N TRP A 152 1.38 -8.25 -10.16
CA TRP A 152 1.19 -7.54 -11.42
C TRP A 152 -0.29 -7.28 -11.71
N THR A 153 -0.52 -6.20 -12.43
CA THR A 153 -1.82 -5.83 -12.98
C THR A 153 -1.57 -5.31 -14.40
N TYR A 154 -1.87 -6.14 -15.40
CA TYR A 154 -1.50 -5.94 -16.81
C TYR A 154 0.03 -5.86 -16.97
N ASP A 155 0.55 -4.73 -17.46
CA ASP A 155 1.97 -4.46 -17.67
C ASP A 155 2.64 -3.73 -16.49
N TRP A 156 1.88 -3.36 -15.46
CA TRP A 156 2.42 -2.86 -14.20
C TRP A 156 2.82 -4.03 -13.31
N PHE A 157 3.96 -3.95 -12.69
CA PHE A 157 4.42 -5.00 -11.80
C PHE A 157 5.40 -4.51 -10.74
N ALA A 158 5.53 -5.30 -9.69
CA ALA A 158 6.66 -5.31 -8.78
C ALA A 158 7.13 -6.74 -8.60
N GLN A 159 8.44 -6.97 -8.69
CA GLN A 159 9.05 -8.28 -8.52
C GLN A 159 10.38 -8.19 -7.78
N ALA A 160 10.71 -9.25 -7.03
CA ALA A 160 11.99 -9.41 -6.37
C ALA A 160 12.81 -10.50 -7.06
N GLU A 161 14.09 -10.23 -7.18
CA GLU A 161 15.09 -11.20 -7.62
C GLU A 161 16.24 -11.19 -6.61
N PHE A 162 16.89 -12.32 -6.45
CA PHE A 162 18.12 -12.44 -5.67
C PHE A 162 19.28 -12.67 -6.61
N ASP A 163 20.32 -11.88 -6.47
CA ASP A 163 21.51 -12.04 -7.27
C ASP A 163 22.35 -13.25 -6.81
N GLN A 164 23.49 -13.48 -7.47
CA GLN A 164 24.40 -14.60 -7.14
C GLN A 164 25.03 -14.51 -5.74
N ASN A 165 24.89 -13.38 -5.05
CA ASN A 165 25.35 -13.16 -3.68
C ASN A 165 24.19 -13.19 -2.66
N ASP A 166 22.98 -13.61 -3.08
CA ASP A 166 21.73 -13.54 -2.32
C ASP A 166 21.33 -12.11 -1.92
N GLU A 167 21.78 -11.08 -2.69
CA GLU A 167 21.35 -9.71 -2.50
C GLU A 167 20.02 -9.46 -3.23
N LEU A 168 19.06 -8.89 -2.49
CA LEU A 168 17.75 -8.55 -3.00
C LEU A 168 17.81 -7.39 -4.00
N ARG A 169 17.14 -7.56 -5.14
CA ARG A 169 16.83 -6.53 -6.14
C ARG A 169 15.34 -6.50 -6.37
N LEU A 170 14.74 -5.33 -6.28
CA LEU A 170 13.34 -5.13 -6.63
C LEU A 170 13.27 -4.40 -7.96
N HIS A 171 12.41 -4.87 -8.85
CA HIS A 171 12.12 -4.20 -10.11
C HIS A 171 10.64 -3.80 -10.12
N ILE A 172 10.38 -2.52 -10.31
CA ILE A 172 9.03 -1.96 -10.36
C ILE A 172 8.79 -1.24 -11.67
N ARG A 173 7.56 -1.38 -12.20
CA ARG A 173 7.13 -0.72 -13.44
C ARG A 173 5.67 -0.33 -13.38
N ALA A 174 5.37 0.90 -13.82
CA ALA A 174 4.02 1.42 -13.97
C ALA A 174 3.96 2.56 -15.01
N ASP A 175 2.76 2.85 -15.53
CA ASP A 175 2.51 3.89 -16.53
C ASP A 175 1.15 4.54 -16.28
N ASN A 176 1.11 5.85 -16.01
CA ASN A 176 -0.12 6.63 -15.84
C ASN A 176 -0.44 7.53 -17.06
N GLY A 177 0.25 7.30 -18.18
CA GLY A 177 0.13 8.07 -19.41
C GLY A 177 1.14 9.21 -19.49
N PRO A 178 1.03 10.30 -18.70
CA PRO A 178 2.05 11.35 -18.65
C PRO A 178 3.40 10.89 -18.12
N TYR A 179 3.41 9.92 -17.21
CA TYR A 179 4.63 9.38 -16.61
C TYR A 179 4.64 7.85 -16.71
N ALA A 180 5.81 7.29 -17.06
CA ALA A 180 6.06 5.86 -16.99
C ALA A 180 7.34 5.59 -16.20
N LEU A 181 7.23 4.71 -15.21
CA LEU A 181 8.29 4.36 -14.28
C LEU A 181 8.83 2.97 -14.60
N ASP A 182 10.16 2.83 -14.63
CA ASP A 182 10.86 1.55 -14.75
C ASP A 182 12.13 1.65 -13.90
N LEU A 183 12.08 1.10 -12.67
CA LEU A 183 13.13 1.25 -11.67
C LEU A 183 13.63 -0.08 -11.13
N GLU A 184 14.94 -0.16 -10.95
CA GLU A 184 15.60 -1.10 -10.05
C GLU A 184 15.79 -0.43 -8.68
N LEU A 185 15.41 -1.16 -7.61
CA LEU A 185 15.53 -0.72 -6.23
C LEU A 185 16.45 -1.68 -5.47
N LEU A 186 17.45 -1.13 -4.80
CA LEU A 186 18.44 -1.90 -4.02
C LEU A 186 18.38 -1.53 -2.55
N PRO A 187 18.15 -2.49 -1.63
CA PRO A 187 18.19 -2.21 -0.21
C PRO A 187 19.54 -1.67 0.25
N LEU A 188 19.53 -0.54 0.91
CA LEU A 188 20.71 0.05 1.57
C LEU A 188 20.81 -0.36 3.04
N LYS A 189 19.74 -0.97 3.57
CA LYS A 189 19.62 -1.46 4.94
C LYS A 189 18.85 -2.79 4.98
N PRO A 190 19.00 -3.59 6.04
CA PRO A 190 18.18 -4.77 6.25
C PRO A 190 16.68 -4.43 6.30
N ALA A 191 15.84 -5.43 6.02
CA ALA A 191 14.40 -5.31 6.22
C ALA A 191 14.07 -5.03 7.70
N VAL A 192 13.09 -4.16 7.90
CA VAL A 192 12.51 -3.85 9.23
C VAL A 192 11.24 -4.67 9.40
N LEU A 193 11.17 -5.42 10.47
CA LEU A 193 9.96 -6.13 10.90
C LEU A 193 9.29 -5.30 11.99
N HIS A 194 8.18 -4.63 11.66
CA HIS A 194 7.50 -3.73 12.60
C HIS A 194 6.81 -4.49 13.74
N GLY A 195 6.78 -3.90 14.92
CA GLY A 195 6.21 -4.51 16.11
C GLY A 195 7.03 -5.70 16.64
N ASP A 196 6.36 -6.77 17.06
CA ASP A 196 7.02 -7.96 17.60
C ASP A 196 7.40 -8.91 16.44
N ASN A 197 8.63 -8.77 15.93
CA ASN A 197 9.15 -9.56 14.80
C ASN A 197 8.22 -9.60 13.57
N GLY A 198 7.66 -8.46 13.21
CA GLY A 198 6.73 -8.29 12.08
C GLY A 198 5.25 -8.32 12.48
N LEU A 199 4.90 -8.76 13.68
CA LEU A 199 3.54 -8.68 14.18
C LEU A 199 3.24 -7.28 14.72
N MET A 200 2.64 -6.44 13.91
CA MET A 200 2.21 -5.11 14.29
C MET A 200 0.79 -5.13 14.86
N ARG A 201 0.67 -4.78 16.14
CA ARG A 201 -0.62 -4.68 16.83
C ARG A 201 -1.18 -3.28 16.63
N LYS A 202 -2.17 -3.14 15.74
CA LYS A 202 -2.75 -1.84 15.37
C LYS A 202 -3.93 -1.41 16.24
N GLN A 203 -4.55 -2.35 16.96
CA GLN A 203 -5.66 -2.05 17.86
C GLN A 203 -5.79 -3.13 18.96
N PRO A 204 -6.35 -2.76 20.17
CA PRO A 204 -6.50 -3.69 21.28
C PRO A 204 -7.35 -4.94 20.97
N ASN A 205 -8.26 -4.82 19.99
CA ASN A 205 -9.28 -5.83 19.69
C ASN A 205 -9.02 -6.63 18.41
N GLY A 206 -7.77 -6.72 17.95
CA GLY A 206 -7.38 -7.76 17.00
C GLY A 206 -7.24 -7.35 15.55
N VAL A 207 -7.09 -6.08 15.22
CA VAL A 207 -6.55 -5.71 13.90
C VAL A 207 -5.03 -5.74 14.00
N ASN A 208 -4.46 -6.90 13.74
CA ASN A 208 -3.03 -7.07 13.66
C ASN A 208 -2.65 -7.33 12.20
N SER A 209 -1.44 -6.99 11.85
CA SER A 209 -0.87 -7.27 10.54
C SER A 209 0.52 -7.83 10.68
N ASN A 210 0.94 -8.60 9.69
CA ASN A 210 2.35 -8.82 9.44
C ASN A 210 2.85 -7.67 8.56
N TYR A 211 3.87 -6.94 9.03
CA TYR A 211 4.32 -5.70 8.42
C TYR A 211 5.84 -5.69 8.27
N ILE A 212 6.30 -5.65 7.02
CA ILE A 212 7.69 -5.67 6.59
C ILE A 212 7.97 -4.39 5.83
N SER A 213 9.08 -3.70 6.13
CA SER A 213 9.53 -2.53 5.38
C SER A 213 10.98 -2.65 4.95
N TYR A 214 11.28 -2.18 3.74
CA TYR A 214 12.61 -1.74 3.35
C TYR A 214 12.61 -0.21 3.36
N THR A 215 13.08 0.34 4.46
CA THR A 215 12.95 1.77 4.78
C THR A 215 13.87 2.68 3.96
N ARG A 216 14.88 2.11 3.30
CA ARG A 216 15.81 2.84 2.43
C ARG A 216 16.28 1.97 1.29
N LEU A 217 15.82 2.31 0.10
CA LEU A 217 16.19 1.66 -1.16
C LEU A 217 16.84 2.66 -2.08
N ALA A 218 18.02 2.36 -2.63
CA ALA A 218 18.56 3.14 -3.74
C ALA A 218 17.72 2.85 -4.98
N ALA A 219 17.18 3.88 -5.60
CA ALA A 219 16.38 3.79 -6.82
C ALA A 219 17.20 4.28 -8.01
N THR A 220 17.25 3.46 -9.07
CA THR A 220 17.87 3.80 -10.35
C THR A 220 17.04 3.29 -11.51
N GLY A 221 16.98 4.03 -12.59
CA GLY A 221 16.24 3.61 -13.79
C GLY A 221 15.79 4.74 -14.67
N THR A 222 14.57 4.65 -15.16
CA THR A 222 14.00 5.62 -16.09
C THR A 222 12.63 6.09 -15.63
N LEU A 223 12.42 7.39 -15.64
CA LEU A 223 11.10 8.02 -15.59
C LEU A 223 10.82 8.67 -16.94
N SER A 224 9.84 8.19 -17.68
CA SER A 224 9.33 8.89 -18.85
C SER A 224 8.46 10.06 -18.39
N VAL A 225 8.79 11.26 -18.82
CA VAL A 225 8.05 12.49 -18.51
C VAL A 225 7.40 13.02 -19.80
N LYS A 226 6.09 12.91 -19.88
CA LYS A 226 5.29 13.29 -21.08
C LYS A 226 5.81 12.63 -22.37
N GLY A 227 6.21 11.36 -22.27
CA GLY A 227 6.73 10.54 -23.36
C GLY A 227 8.25 10.61 -23.59
N GLU A 228 8.96 11.47 -22.87
CA GLU A 228 10.42 11.61 -22.98
C GLU A 228 11.10 10.83 -21.84
N PRO A 229 11.83 9.75 -22.13
CA PRO A 229 12.52 8.96 -21.11
C PRO A 229 13.71 9.75 -20.55
N ARG A 230 13.82 9.76 -19.22
CA ARG A 230 14.89 10.41 -18.47
C ARG A 230 15.53 9.45 -17.48
N PRO A 231 16.85 9.31 -17.47
CA PRO A 231 17.52 8.61 -16.39
C PRO A 231 17.23 9.29 -15.06
N VAL A 232 16.88 8.48 -14.06
CA VAL A 232 16.61 8.99 -12.70
C VAL A 232 17.36 8.19 -11.66
N THR A 233 17.66 8.88 -10.55
CA THR A 233 18.18 8.28 -9.32
C THR A 233 17.45 8.87 -8.13
N GLY A 234 17.44 8.15 -7.01
CA GLY A 234 16.81 8.64 -5.80
C GLY A 234 16.76 7.62 -4.67
N LEU A 235 15.87 7.87 -3.74
CA LEU A 235 15.56 6.96 -2.64
C LEU A 235 14.09 6.55 -2.70
N ALA A 236 13.85 5.29 -2.35
CA ALA A 236 12.52 4.73 -2.22
C ALA A 236 12.33 4.05 -0.86
N TRP A 237 11.07 3.85 -0.52
CA TRP A 237 10.57 3.06 0.61
C TRP A 237 9.66 1.96 0.05
N HIS A 238 9.67 0.79 0.68
CA HIS A 238 8.77 -0.31 0.33
C HIS A 238 8.16 -0.90 1.58
N ASP A 239 6.84 -1.02 1.58
CA ASP A 239 6.07 -1.74 2.58
C ASP A 239 5.38 -2.96 1.98
N HIS A 240 5.46 -4.08 2.67
CA HIS A 240 4.64 -5.24 2.42
C HIS A 240 3.88 -5.59 3.70
N GLU A 241 2.58 -5.55 3.60
CA GLU A 241 1.72 -5.79 4.76
C GLU A 241 0.54 -6.69 4.39
N TYR A 242 0.21 -7.64 5.28
CA TYR A 242 -0.93 -8.54 5.10
C TYR A 242 -1.66 -8.78 6.43
N ALA A 243 -3.00 -8.79 6.35
CA ALA A 243 -3.88 -8.82 7.51
C ALA A 243 -5.23 -9.47 7.21
N SER A 244 -5.94 -9.88 8.27
CA SER A 244 -7.31 -10.40 8.17
C SER A 244 -8.32 -9.72 9.08
N GLY A 245 -7.85 -8.89 10.00
CA GLY A 245 -8.71 -8.08 10.87
C GLY A 245 -9.44 -6.97 10.12
N SER A 246 -10.54 -6.50 10.68
CA SER A 246 -11.21 -5.28 10.22
C SER A 246 -10.93 -4.14 11.18
N PRO A 247 -10.81 -2.89 10.71
CA PRO A 247 -10.64 -1.73 11.58
C PRO A 247 -11.74 -1.68 12.64
N SER A 248 -11.38 -1.22 13.84
CA SER A 248 -12.36 -1.04 14.92
C SER A 248 -13.41 0.00 14.47
N GLN A 249 -14.68 -0.21 14.85
CA GLN A 249 -15.75 0.77 14.64
C GLN A 249 -15.49 2.13 15.33
N LEU A 250 -14.47 2.19 16.20
CA LEU A 250 -14.05 3.41 16.88
C LEU A 250 -13.01 4.19 16.07
N ALA A 251 -12.37 3.58 15.07
CA ALA A 251 -11.40 4.26 14.23
C ALA A 251 -12.11 5.13 13.18
N ALA A 252 -11.67 6.36 13.04
CA ALA A 252 -12.10 7.26 11.97
C ALA A 252 -11.15 7.19 10.76
N GLY A 253 -9.93 6.72 10.96
CA GLY A 253 -8.89 6.62 9.94
C GLY A 253 -7.52 6.55 10.56
N TRP A 254 -6.50 6.77 9.76
CA TRP A 254 -5.11 6.85 10.20
C TRP A 254 -4.33 7.90 9.44
N ASP A 255 -3.23 8.30 10.05
CA ASP A 255 -2.17 9.09 9.45
C ASP A 255 -0.90 8.24 9.49
N TRP A 256 -0.28 8.03 8.31
CA TRP A 256 0.97 7.31 8.19
C TRP A 256 2.03 8.21 7.55
N LEU A 257 3.24 8.13 8.07
CA LEU A 257 4.38 8.89 7.60
C LEU A 257 5.59 7.98 7.46
N SER A 258 6.23 7.97 6.29
CA SER A 258 7.58 7.46 6.10
C SER A 258 8.54 8.63 5.92
N ILE A 259 9.56 8.70 6.76
CA ILE A 259 10.54 9.79 6.77
C ILE A 259 11.92 9.19 6.57
N GLN A 260 12.66 9.71 5.59
CA GLN A 260 14.05 9.37 5.32
C GLN A 260 14.89 10.64 5.50
N PHE A 261 15.75 10.66 6.51
CA PHE A 261 16.66 11.79 6.73
C PHE A 261 17.84 11.71 5.78
N ASP A 262 18.35 12.85 5.38
CA ASP A 262 19.54 12.96 4.53
C ASP A 262 20.75 12.29 5.20
N SER A 263 21.70 11.88 4.38
CA SER A 263 22.93 11.26 4.84
C SER A 263 24.12 11.98 4.24
N ALA A 264 25.04 12.44 5.09
CA ALA A 264 26.25 13.09 4.67
C ALA A 264 27.48 12.39 5.28
N GLU A 265 28.49 12.10 4.45
CA GLU A 265 29.75 11.49 4.94
C GLU A 265 30.46 12.36 6.00
N GLU A 266 30.39 13.69 5.84
CA GLU A 266 30.95 14.65 6.80
C GLU A 266 30.28 14.58 8.18
N GLN A 267 28.97 14.32 8.21
CA GLN A 267 28.20 14.15 9.45
C GLN A 267 28.60 12.86 10.20
N ALA A 268 28.84 11.79 9.47
CA ALA A 268 29.24 10.51 10.04
C ALA A 268 30.64 10.55 10.69
N ALA A 269 31.51 11.45 10.22
CA ALA A 269 32.88 11.65 10.73
C ALA A 269 32.98 12.70 11.84
N ALA A 270 31.87 13.35 12.22
CA ALA A 270 31.85 14.37 13.26
C ALA A 270 32.07 13.78 14.65
N ASP A 271 32.67 14.54 15.56
CA ASP A 271 32.85 14.13 16.96
C ASP A 271 31.51 13.83 17.68
N GLN A 272 30.43 14.48 17.25
CA GLN A 272 29.06 14.24 17.70
C GLN A 272 28.13 14.24 16.47
N PRO A 273 27.99 13.09 15.77
CA PRO A 273 27.15 13.02 14.60
C PRO A 273 25.67 13.26 14.96
N ASN A 274 24.93 13.86 14.04
CA ASN A 274 23.49 13.99 14.20
C ASN A 274 22.87 12.60 14.22
N PRO A 275 22.11 12.21 15.25
CA PRO A 275 21.53 10.87 15.35
C PRO A 275 20.48 10.55 14.28
N LEU A 276 20.04 11.56 13.54
CA LEU A 276 19.12 11.39 12.39
C LEU A 276 19.86 11.25 11.05
N ASP A 277 21.18 11.42 11.01
CA ASP A 277 21.96 11.30 9.77
C ASP A 277 21.82 9.90 9.17
N GLY A 278 21.19 9.81 8.01
CA GLY A 278 20.91 8.56 7.33
C GLY A 278 19.94 7.63 8.06
N ALA A 279 19.19 8.12 9.03
CA ALA A 279 18.15 7.37 9.75
C ALA A 279 16.79 7.47 9.05
N GLU A 280 15.82 6.67 9.50
CA GLU A 280 14.42 6.76 9.09
C GLU A 280 13.49 6.78 10.31
N LEU A 281 12.28 7.32 10.06
CA LEU A 281 11.21 7.34 11.05
C LEU A 281 9.88 7.02 10.36
N MET A 282 9.24 5.95 10.80
CA MET A 282 7.85 5.64 10.46
C MET A 282 6.94 6.03 11.63
N ILE A 283 5.84 6.72 11.32
CA ILE A 283 4.77 7.00 12.29
C ILE A 283 3.46 6.47 11.70
N TYR A 284 2.73 5.70 12.48
CA TYR A 284 1.39 5.24 12.20
C TYR A 284 0.47 5.65 13.36
N GLN A 285 -0.40 6.61 13.12
CA GLN A 285 -1.36 7.11 14.11
C GLN A 285 -2.77 6.76 13.70
N VAL A 286 -3.41 5.87 14.43
CA VAL A 286 -4.84 5.60 14.30
C VAL A 286 -5.61 6.71 14.98
N ARG A 287 -6.60 7.28 14.30
CA ARG A 287 -7.46 8.34 14.83
C ARG A 287 -8.83 7.77 15.23
N SER A 288 -9.32 8.16 16.40
CA SER A 288 -10.70 7.91 16.81
C SER A 288 -11.67 8.89 16.12
N ILE A 289 -12.96 8.62 16.26
CA ILE A 289 -14.04 9.48 15.71
C ILE A 289 -13.97 10.90 16.23
N ASP A 290 -13.44 11.14 17.43
CA ASP A 290 -13.23 12.46 18.02
C ASP A 290 -11.88 13.08 17.63
N GLY A 291 -11.11 12.44 16.75
CA GLY A 291 -9.82 12.92 16.25
C GLY A 291 -8.64 12.71 17.19
N GLN A 292 -8.83 12.01 18.31
CA GLN A 292 -7.75 11.69 19.23
C GLN A 292 -6.98 10.45 18.74
N GLY A 293 -5.70 10.32 19.10
CA GLY A 293 -4.93 9.10 18.86
C GLY A 293 -5.51 7.92 19.61
N LEU A 294 -5.53 6.74 18.99
CA LEU A 294 -5.97 5.50 19.62
C LEU A 294 -4.79 4.63 20.04
N GLU A 295 -5.07 3.79 21.03
CA GLU A 295 -4.21 2.65 21.35
C GLU A 295 -4.04 1.77 20.09
N GLY A 296 -2.80 1.42 19.77
CA GLY A 296 -2.43 0.77 18.49
C GLY A 296 -1.67 1.67 17.54
N SER A 297 -1.68 2.99 17.77
CA SER A 297 -0.72 3.89 17.13
C SER A 297 0.70 3.50 17.50
N LYS A 298 1.63 3.56 16.56
CA LYS A 298 3.01 3.14 16.69
C LYS A 298 3.95 4.02 15.88
N GLY A 299 5.20 4.07 16.30
CA GLY A 299 6.29 4.56 15.46
C GLY A 299 7.43 3.54 15.44
N THR A 300 8.26 3.65 14.44
CA THR A 300 9.53 2.92 14.34
C THR A 300 10.63 3.87 13.91
N PHE A 301 11.60 4.04 14.77
CA PHE A 301 12.85 4.72 14.42
C PHE A 301 13.86 3.68 13.95
N VAL A 302 14.52 3.94 12.84
CA VAL A 302 15.56 3.08 12.26
C VAL A 302 16.84 3.88 12.20
N ASP A 303 17.87 3.44 12.91
CA ASP A 303 19.15 4.14 12.92
C ASP A 303 19.89 4.01 11.59
N ARG A 304 21.04 4.67 11.48
CA ARG A 304 21.87 4.64 10.27
C ARG A 304 22.29 3.22 9.88
N GLU A 305 22.50 2.36 10.85
CA GLU A 305 22.93 0.97 10.67
C GLU A 305 21.75 0.02 10.34
N GLY A 306 20.51 0.51 10.38
CA GLY A 306 19.31 -0.27 10.10
C GLY A 306 18.70 -0.97 11.31
N THR A 307 19.09 -0.57 12.54
CA THR A 307 18.52 -1.15 13.78
C THR A 307 17.19 -0.48 14.08
N PRO A 308 16.07 -1.22 14.11
CA PRO A 308 14.77 -0.65 14.42
C PRO A 308 14.55 -0.50 15.93
N GLN A 309 13.84 0.55 16.31
CA GLN A 309 13.35 0.78 17.66
C GLN A 309 11.87 1.19 17.60
N GLU A 310 11.01 0.43 18.27
CA GLU A 310 9.59 0.78 18.42
C GLU A 310 9.44 2.02 19.29
N LEU A 311 8.54 2.93 18.86
CA LEU A 311 8.14 4.13 19.57
C LEU A 311 6.65 4.04 19.93
N LEU A 312 6.30 4.39 21.16
CA LEU A 312 4.92 4.41 21.63
C LEU A 312 4.39 5.85 21.67
N PRO A 313 3.11 6.07 21.26
CA PRO A 313 2.49 7.38 21.32
C PRO A 313 2.46 7.91 22.73
N ASP A 314 2.47 9.23 22.88
CA ASP A 314 2.46 9.99 24.13
C ASP A 314 3.67 9.76 25.08
N ARG A 315 4.36 8.64 24.92
CA ARG A 315 5.60 8.35 25.66
C ARG A 315 6.83 8.79 24.89
N ASP A 316 6.95 8.33 23.65
CA ASP A 316 8.16 8.49 22.83
C ASP A 316 7.96 9.52 21.72
N PHE A 317 6.73 9.67 21.23
CA PHE A 317 6.39 10.68 20.23
C PHE A 317 4.98 11.23 20.39
N THR A 318 4.77 12.42 19.84
CA THR A 318 3.44 13.00 19.55
C THR A 318 3.41 13.48 18.10
N LEU A 319 2.25 13.41 17.45
CA LEU A 319 2.01 13.91 16.09
C LEU A 319 0.98 15.03 16.14
N GLN A 320 1.36 16.21 15.64
CA GLN A 320 0.46 17.33 15.41
C GLN A 320 0.25 17.51 13.92
N THR A 321 -0.98 17.76 13.49
CA THR A 321 -1.37 17.91 12.07
C THR A 321 -1.96 19.29 11.83
N GLY A 322 -1.96 19.75 10.56
CA GLY A 322 -2.61 21.00 10.15
C GLY A 322 -1.74 22.24 10.32
N GLY A 323 -0.43 22.12 10.52
CA GLY A 323 0.49 23.24 10.64
C GLY A 323 0.49 24.19 9.44
N GLU A 324 0.15 23.69 8.25
CA GLU A 324 -0.01 24.46 7.01
C GLU A 324 -1.49 24.68 6.61
N GLY A 325 -2.43 24.43 7.53
CA GLY A 325 -3.86 24.59 7.33
C GLY A 325 -4.51 23.36 6.69
N VAL A 326 -5.75 23.54 6.26
CA VAL A 326 -6.57 22.47 5.66
C VAL A 326 -6.65 22.68 4.14
N TRP A 327 -6.52 21.61 3.37
CA TRP A 327 -6.88 21.57 1.97
C TRP A 327 -8.16 20.74 1.80
N THR A 328 -9.13 21.33 1.13
CA THR A 328 -10.38 20.63 0.82
C THR A 328 -10.36 20.17 -0.63
N SER A 329 -10.50 18.88 -0.85
CA SER A 329 -10.53 18.30 -2.18
C SER A 329 -11.70 18.85 -3.00
N PRO A 330 -11.47 19.37 -4.19
CA PRO A 330 -12.54 19.77 -5.10
C PRO A 330 -13.28 18.56 -5.68
N LEU A 331 -12.71 17.36 -5.58
CA LEU A 331 -13.26 16.14 -6.16
C LEU A 331 -14.19 15.43 -5.17
N THR A 332 -13.75 15.24 -3.93
CA THR A 332 -14.47 14.44 -2.93
C THR A 332 -15.11 15.30 -1.83
N GLY A 333 -14.61 16.50 -1.62
CA GLY A 333 -14.98 17.35 -0.49
C GLY A 333 -14.28 17.00 0.81
N ALA A 334 -13.41 15.97 0.82
CA ALA A 334 -12.59 15.62 1.97
C ALA A 334 -11.68 16.78 2.39
N ALA A 335 -11.49 16.94 3.70
CA ALA A 335 -10.75 18.04 4.27
C ALA A 335 -9.47 17.54 4.98
N TYR A 336 -8.35 17.61 4.28
CA TYR A 336 -7.07 17.09 4.75
C TYR A 336 -6.26 18.17 5.49
N PRO A 337 -5.87 17.94 6.76
CA PRO A 337 -4.96 18.83 7.47
C PRO A 337 -3.53 18.61 6.95
N LEU A 338 -2.93 19.65 6.40
CA LEU A 338 -1.58 19.58 5.84
C LEU A 338 -0.54 20.20 6.76
N GLY A 339 0.70 19.69 6.67
CA GLY A 339 1.80 20.06 7.53
C GLY A 339 1.74 19.34 8.89
N TRP A 340 2.83 18.67 9.22
CA TRP A 340 2.89 17.80 10.39
C TRP A 340 4.13 18.11 11.23
N VAL A 341 4.00 17.95 12.54
CA VAL A 341 5.12 18.06 13.48
C VAL A 341 5.14 16.80 14.34
N VAL A 342 6.23 16.06 14.27
CA VAL A 342 6.50 14.92 15.16
C VAL A 342 7.47 15.38 16.22
N GLU A 343 7.00 15.41 17.48
CA GLU A 343 7.86 15.66 18.64
C GLU A 343 8.33 14.34 19.24
N LEU A 344 9.60 14.20 19.49
CA LEU A 344 10.19 13.07 20.23
C LEU A 344 10.84 13.60 21.52
N PRO A 345 10.03 13.89 22.56
CA PRO A 345 10.49 14.65 23.73
C PRO A 345 11.59 13.95 24.52
N THR A 346 11.59 12.62 24.59
CA THR A 346 12.63 11.85 25.27
C THR A 346 14.01 11.95 24.60
N ARG A 347 14.03 12.36 23.33
CA ARG A 347 15.25 12.54 22.52
C ARG A 347 15.59 14.01 22.29
N GLY A 348 14.65 14.92 22.56
CA GLY A 348 14.75 16.34 22.26
C GLY A 348 14.76 16.62 20.74
N TRP A 349 13.99 15.85 19.97
CA TRP A 349 13.89 16.02 18.53
C TRP A 349 12.52 16.56 18.14
N THR A 350 12.53 17.47 17.15
CA THR A 350 11.33 17.98 16.48
C THR A 350 11.51 17.74 14.99
N VAL A 351 10.54 17.12 14.35
CA VAL A 351 10.54 16.80 12.93
C VAL A 351 9.35 17.47 12.27
N GLU A 352 9.62 18.44 11.40
CA GLU A 352 8.62 19.17 10.64
C GLU A 352 8.52 18.59 9.24
N VAL A 353 7.29 18.28 8.79
CA VAL A 353 7.00 17.67 7.49
C VAL A 353 6.03 18.57 6.74
N SER A 354 6.42 18.95 5.52
CA SER A 354 5.68 19.88 4.66
C SER A 354 5.39 19.26 3.29
N PRO A 355 4.14 19.31 2.78
CA PRO A 355 3.83 18.74 1.48
C PRO A 355 4.49 19.53 0.35
N VAL A 356 4.98 18.83 -0.67
CA VAL A 356 5.54 19.50 -1.88
C VAL A 356 4.43 20.07 -2.76
N ALA A 357 3.23 19.54 -2.68
CA ALA A 357 2.01 20.02 -3.32
C ALA A 357 0.81 19.74 -2.41
N ARG A 358 -0.25 20.54 -2.52
CA ARG A 358 -1.45 20.33 -1.70
C ARG A 358 -2.39 19.28 -2.32
N GLU A 359 -2.46 19.26 -3.65
CA GLU A 359 -3.39 18.43 -4.43
C GLU A 359 -2.72 17.08 -4.73
N GLN A 360 -2.66 16.18 -3.74
CA GLN A 360 -2.12 14.84 -3.88
C GLN A 360 -3.15 13.78 -3.38
N GLU A 361 -4.45 14.03 -3.61
CA GLU A 361 -5.48 13.06 -3.28
C GLU A 361 -5.50 11.90 -4.27
N VAL A 362 -5.68 10.71 -3.75
CA VAL A 362 -5.88 9.46 -4.47
C VAL A 362 -7.33 9.01 -4.26
N PRO A 363 -8.22 9.16 -5.24
CA PRO A 363 -9.57 8.64 -5.14
C PRO A 363 -9.55 7.11 -5.27
N GLY A 364 -10.24 6.45 -4.35
CA GLY A 364 -10.30 4.99 -4.26
C GLY A 364 -11.55 4.39 -4.92
N PRO A 365 -11.56 4.15 -6.23
CA PRO A 365 -12.78 3.74 -6.93
C PRO A 365 -13.24 2.32 -6.61
N LEU A 366 -12.38 1.46 -6.03
CA LEU A 366 -12.72 0.07 -5.72
C LEU A 366 -12.75 -0.27 -4.23
N ILE A 367 -11.90 0.38 -3.45
CA ILE A 367 -11.89 0.19 -2.00
C ILE A 367 -12.83 1.17 -1.30
N ASP A 368 -13.49 2.05 -2.07
CA ASP A 368 -14.46 3.06 -1.62
C ASP A 368 -13.88 3.96 -0.50
N VAL A 369 -12.55 4.17 -0.53
CA VAL A 369 -11.81 5.01 0.41
C VAL A 369 -10.95 5.95 -0.38
N ASN A 370 -11.19 7.24 -0.19
CA ASN A 370 -10.32 8.29 -0.68
C ASN A 370 -9.26 8.59 0.39
N TYR A 371 -8.05 8.82 -0.03
CA TYR A 371 -6.96 9.18 0.86
C TYR A 371 -6.06 10.23 0.22
N TRP A 372 -5.35 10.98 1.02
CA TRP A 372 -4.32 11.88 0.56
C TRP A 372 -2.98 11.16 0.66
N GLU A 373 -2.22 11.14 -0.42
CA GLU A 373 -0.97 10.39 -0.54
C GLU A 373 0.07 11.28 -1.17
N GLY A 374 0.99 11.80 -0.37
CA GLY A 374 1.79 12.89 -0.87
C GLY A 374 3.26 12.89 -0.48
N ALA A 375 4.07 13.23 -1.49
CA ALA A 375 5.47 13.57 -1.32
C ALA A 375 5.62 14.83 -0.47
N CYS A 376 6.54 14.79 0.48
CA CYS A 376 6.82 15.85 1.45
C CYS A 376 8.32 16.12 1.58
N THR A 377 8.65 17.32 2.03
CA THR A 377 9.99 17.69 2.52
C THR A 377 10.04 17.62 4.03
N VAL A 378 11.22 17.43 4.60
CA VAL A 378 11.44 17.29 6.03
C VAL A 378 12.51 18.25 6.51
N THR A 379 12.27 18.89 7.65
CA THR A 379 13.31 19.57 8.43
C THR A 379 13.23 19.06 9.88
N ALA A 380 14.32 18.54 10.38
CA ALA A 380 14.38 18.05 11.76
C ALA A 380 15.41 18.82 12.57
N HIS A 381 15.10 19.05 13.83
CA HIS A 381 15.92 19.72 14.81
C HIS A 381 16.27 18.77 15.94
N THR A 382 17.58 18.66 16.21
CA THR A 382 18.13 17.86 17.31
C THR A 382 19.08 18.73 18.16
N PRO A 383 19.49 18.29 19.34
CA PRO A 383 20.53 18.96 20.11
C PRO A 383 21.88 19.07 19.35
N GLN A 384 22.11 18.23 18.34
CA GLN A 384 23.33 18.24 17.50
C GLN A 384 23.22 19.12 16.27
N GLY A 385 22.05 19.71 16.01
CA GLY A 385 21.79 20.60 14.87
C GLY A 385 20.59 20.16 14.02
N SER A 386 20.36 20.87 12.95
CA SER A 386 19.27 20.58 12.02
C SER A 386 19.73 19.65 10.90
N ILE A 387 18.80 18.86 10.40
CA ILE A 387 18.98 17.97 9.25
C ILE A 387 17.72 18.01 8.38
N THR A 388 17.90 17.85 7.09
CA THR A 388 16.80 17.76 6.12
C THR A 388 16.51 16.30 5.76
N GLY A 389 15.47 16.12 4.97
CA GLY A 389 15.07 14.81 4.49
C GLY A 389 13.83 14.88 3.61
N MET A 390 13.33 13.73 3.25
CA MET A 390 12.13 13.53 2.47
C MET A 390 11.16 12.63 3.20
N ALA A 391 9.87 12.76 2.88
CA ALA A 391 8.82 11.91 3.44
C ALA A 391 7.75 11.61 2.41
N TYR A 392 6.99 10.55 2.66
CA TYR A 392 5.66 10.33 2.12
C TYR A 392 4.66 10.27 3.27
N VAL A 393 3.49 10.86 3.05
CA VAL A 393 2.43 10.93 4.07
C VAL A 393 1.13 10.44 3.48
N GLU A 394 0.49 9.50 4.16
CA GLU A 394 -0.83 8.99 3.85
C GLU A 394 -1.84 9.46 4.90
N LEU A 395 -2.95 10.05 4.46
CA LEU A 395 -4.07 10.48 5.30
C LEU A 395 -5.35 9.76 4.88
N CYS A 396 -5.79 8.80 5.66
CA CYS A 396 -6.95 7.98 5.36
C CYS A 396 -8.14 8.31 6.29
N GLY A 397 -9.37 8.27 5.76
CA GLY A 397 -10.60 8.44 6.55
C GLY A 397 -10.93 9.90 6.88
N TYR A 398 -10.65 10.83 5.99
CA TYR A 398 -11.02 12.25 6.14
C TYR A 398 -12.32 12.62 5.42
N ASP A 399 -12.84 11.77 4.56
CA ASP A 399 -14.14 11.91 3.88
C ASP A 399 -15.19 10.94 4.43
N GLU A 400 -14.79 9.69 4.68
CA GLU A 400 -15.65 8.62 5.19
C GLU A 400 -14.91 7.78 6.24
N ARG A 401 -15.66 7.06 7.06
CA ARG A 401 -15.10 6.13 8.04
C ARG A 401 -14.47 4.91 7.35
N VAL A 402 -13.39 4.41 7.91
CA VAL A 402 -12.64 3.23 7.41
C VAL A 402 -13.31 1.90 7.83
N ASP A 403 -14.56 1.89 8.25
CA ASP A 403 -15.29 0.70 8.67
C ASP A 403 -15.74 -0.21 7.50
N LYS A 404 -15.37 0.17 6.27
CA LYS A 404 -15.67 -0.57 5.05
C LYS A 404 -14.57 -1.58 4.61
N PHE A 405 -13.40 -1.63 5.27
CA PHE A 405 -12.31 -2.56 4.96
C PHE A 405 -12.46 -3.95 5.57
#